data_fac653298f4b9f646036d7ba54b896c3
#
_entry.id   fac653298f4b9f646036d7ba54b896c3
#
_cell.length_a   1.000
_cell.length_b   1.000
_cell.length_c   1.000
_cell.angle_alpha   90.00
_cell.angle_beta   90.00
_cell.angle_gamma   90.00
#
_symmetry.space_group_name_H-M   'P 1'
#
loop_
_entity.id
_entity.type
_entity.pdbx_description
1 polymer ?
#
loop_
_entity_poly.entity_id
_entity_poly.type
_entity_poly.pdbx_seq_one_letter_code
_entity_poly.pdbx_strand_id
1 'polypeptide(L)'
;MRSRIFTGAAALAAAALVMTGCAGTTETPEGTAAPGGLQIDVPDVPMLDALGDNEGSVDIVAWSGFVEPAWSDAFTEETGCVVNRRVAGTSDEMVQLMRTGDYDLVSASGDASLRLIAGGDVAPLNLDLIENFGDDIVEGMKGQLYDTINGKSYGIPIGRGANILQYNSEVVTEEPTSWDVAWEADSPYAGKIIAYDAPIYIADAAVYLMATQPDLGITNPYALDQTQLDAAIELLKTQNGIVSEYWADPAAQITSFAGGNTVVGTSWEVLRKLTEDDKFKSVLPEEGSTGWSDAWMLSSESDSPNCAYAWMDYTGSPEVNGAIAMNFGMAPANAAFCDTSDEAAAHCEYYNATDEEYFEKVWFWTTPIEQCIDGRTDVQCTNFQQWTDAWLTVKG
;
A
#
# COMPACT_ATOMS: atom_id res chain seq x y z
N MET A 1 -66.47 -6.53 59.50
CA MET A 1 -66.42 -8.01 59.62
C MET A 1 -65.29 -8.42 58.69
N ARG A 2 -64.17 -8.73 59.25
CA ARG A 2 -63.55 -10.07 59.34
C ARG A 2 -63.59 -10.81 58.01
N SER A 3 -62.52 -11.15 57.33
CA SER A 3 -61.49 -12.14 57.76
C SER A 3 -60.28 -12.14 56.82
N ARG A 4 -59.16 -12.37 57.41
CA ARG A 4 -57.84 -12.71 56.85
C ARG A 4 -57.91 -14.06 56.13
N ILE A 5 -56.93 -14.36 55.25
CA ILE A 5 -55.99 -15.52 55.33
C ILE A 5 -55.11 -15.56 54.08
N PHE A 6 -53.84 -15.41 54.27
CA PHE A 6 -52.61 -16.17 54.06
C PHE A 6 -52.32 -16.91 52.72
N THR A 7 -51.18 -16.55 52.14
CA THR A 7 -50.03 -17.32 51.67
C THR A 7 -50.16 -18.37 50.58
N GLY A 8 -49.19 -18.23 49.62
CA GLY A 8 -48.81 -19.32 48.78
C GLY A 8 -47.81 -18.84 47.68
N ALA A 9 -46.52 -18.75 48.01
CA ALA A 9 -45.48 -18.57 47.00
C ALA A 9 -45.26 -19.91 46.28
N ALA A 10 -45.34 -19.90 44.95
CA ALA A 10 -44.83 -20.98 44.12
C ALA A 10 -43.93 -20.39 43.05
N ALA A 11 -42.62 -20.63 43.22
CA ALA A 11 -41.63 -20.34 42.20
C ALA A 11 -41.73 -21.35 41.08
N LEU A 12 -42.03 -20.91 39.89
CA LEU A 12 -41.88 -21.68 38.64
C LEU A 12 -40.62 -21.25 37.97
N ALA A 13 -39.58 -22.12 37.99
CA ALA A 13 -38.41 -22.02 37.19
C ALA A 13 -38.74 -22.33 35.72
N ALA A 14 -38.70 -21.31 34.87
CA ALA A 14 -38.74 -21.51 33.43
C ALA A 14 -37.31 -21.78 32.92
N ALA A 15 -37.05 -23.01 32.53
CA ALA A 15 -35.85 -23.38 31.81
C ALA A 15 -35.95 -22.86 30.38
N ALA A 16 -35.17 -21.82 30.05
CA ALA A 16 -34.98 -21.39 28.66
C ALA A 16 -33.95 -22.33 27.99
N LEU A 17 -34.43 -23.13 27.05
CA LEU A 17 -33.56 -23.82 26.11
C LEU A 17 -32.92 -22.77 25.17
N VAL A 18 -31.64 -22.55 25.34
CA VAL A 18 -30.83 -21.82 24.35
C VAL A 18 -30.51 -22.81 23.23
N MET A 19 -31.17 -22.67 22.11
CA MET A 19 -30.75 -23.28 20.85
C MET A 19 -29.54 -22.50 20.34
N THR A 20 -28.32 -23.01 20.53
CA THR A 20 -27.13 -22.57 19.83
C THR A 20 -27.24 -22.98 18.37
N GLY A 21 -27.75 -22.07 17.54
CA GLY A 21 -27.53 -22.14 16.09
C GLY A 21 -26.11 -21.77 15.80
N CYS A 22 -25.32 -22.72 15.32
CA CYS A 22 -24.05 -22.43 14.63
C CYS A 22 -24.40 -21.73 13.32
N ALA A 23 -24.45 -20.40 13.35
CA ALA A 23 -24.23 -19.60 12.16
C ALA A 23 -22.69 -19.48 12.02
N GLY A 24 -22.12 -20.15 11.06
CA GLY A 24 -20.75 -19.88 10.64
C GLY A 24 -20.71 -18.45 10.11
N THR A 25 -20.20 -17.55 10.91
CA THR A 25 -19.70 -16.27 10.42
C THR A 25 -18.42 -16.59 9.71
N THR A 26 -18.42 -16.52 8.39
CA THR A 26 -17.21 -16.26 7.61
C THR A 26 -16.73 -14.89 8.07
N GLU A 27 -15.77 -14.86 9.00
CA GLU A 27 -14.99 -13.67 9.28
C GLU A 27 -14.14 -13.42 8.03
N THR A 28 -14.49 -12.40 7.27
CA THR A 28 -13.62 -11.77 6.29
C THR A 28 -12.39 -11.28 7.07
N PRO A 29 -11.15 -11.49 6.61
CA PRO A 29 -9.98 -10.97 7.30
C PRO A 29 -10.05 -9.43 7.25
N GLU A 30 -10.39 -8.82 8.36
CA GLU A 30 -10.17 -7.39 8.54
C GLU A 30 -8.66 -7.16 8.53
N GLY A 31 -8.16 -6.55 7.45
CA GLY A 31 -6.83 -5.94 7.40
C GLY A 31 -6.78 -4.66 8.22
N THR A 32 -7.35 -4.67 9.43
CA THR A 32 -7.33 -3.52 10.32
C THR A 32 -5.99 -3.44 11.04
N ALA A 33 -5.26 -2.34 10.76
CA ALA A 33 -4.16 -1.93 11.62
C ALA A 33 -4.62 -1.97 13.08
N ALA A 34 -3.80 -2.56 13.96
CA ALA A 34 -4.09 -2.55 15.40
C ALA A 34 -4.20 -1.08 15.86
N PRO A 35 -5.13 -0.73 16.75
CA PRO A 35 -5.21 0.62 17.29
C PRO A 35 -3.84 1.05 17.86
N GLY A 36 -3.20 2.05 17.22
CA GLY A 36 -1.87 2.52 17.61
C GLY A 36 -0.72 2.10 16.68
N GLY A 37 -1.00 1.47 15.53
CA GLY A 37 0.03 1.06 14.57
C GLY A 37 0.89 -0.11 15.05
N LEU A 38 1.98 -0.36 14.33
CA LEU A 38 2.95 -1.43 14.64
C LEU A 38 3.79 -1.04 15.87
N GLN A 39 4.01 -2.01 16.78
CA GLN A 39 4.83 -1.83 17.97
C GLN A 39 6.18 -2.52 17.80
N ILE A 40 7.22 -1.76 17.49
CA ILE A 40 8.59 -2.26 17.28
C ILE A 40 9.63 -1.31 17.90
N ASP A 41 10.83 -1.82 18.15
CA ASP A 41 11.97 -0.99 18.54
C ASP A 41 12.46 -0.15 17.35
N VAL A 42 12.44 1.17 17.51
CA VAL A 42 12.97 2.13 16.54
C VAL A 42 13.83 3.18 17.27
N PRO A 43 14.80 3.80 16.58
CA PRO A 43 15.58 4.89 17.15
C PRO A 43 14.69 6.02 17.67
N ASP A 44 15.08 6.62 18.79
CA ASP A 44 14.35 7.76 19.35
C ASP A 44 14.77 9.06 18.63
N VAL A 45 14.04 9.33 17.53
CA VAL A 45 14.21 10.56 16.75
C VAL A 45 13.23 11.61 17.28
N PRO A 46 13.69 12.86 17.55
CA PRO A 46 12.81 13.91 18.03
C PRO A 46 11.79 14.33 16.95
N MET A 47 10.54 14.57 17.40
CA MET A 47 9.48 15.15 16.58
C MET A 47 9.55 16.68 16.69
N LEU A 48 9.20 17.39 15.59
CA LEU A 48 9.11 18.85 15.61
C LEU A 48 7.91 19.29 16.47
N ASP A 49 8.16 20.15 17.45
CA ASP A 49 7.11 20.62 18.38
C ASP A 49 6.30 21.80 17.81
N ALA A 50 6.93 22.68 17.00
CA ALA A 50 6.30 23.86 16.43
C ALA A 50 7.05 24.33 15.18
N LEU A 51 6.32 24.98 14.25
CA LEU A 51 6.93 25.59 13.08
C LEU A 51 7.67 26.89 13.45
N GLY A 52 8.80 27.11 12.77
CA GLY A 52 9.60 28.33 12.82
C GLY A 52 9.54 29.11 11.50
N ASP A 53 10.57 29.94 11.29
CA ASP A 53 10.75 30.60 9.98
C ASP A 53 11.23 29.56 8.95
N ASN A 54 10.82 29.75 7.67
CA ASN A 54 11.26 28.85 6.59
C ASN A 54 12.76 29.00 6.33
N GLU A 55 13.39 27.92 5.87
CA GLU A 55 14.83 27.85 5.61
C GLU A 55 15.21 28.31 4.20
N GLY A 56 14.21 28.57 3.34
CA GLY A 56 14.36 29.10 1.97
C GLY A 56 14.49 28.03 0.88
N SER A 57 14.68 26.77 1.22
CA SER A 57 14.66 25.65 0.26
C SER A 57 14.29 24.33 0.94
N VAL A 58 13.87 23.35 0.14
CA VAL A 58 13.64 21.97 0.55
C VAL A 58 14.15 21.02 -0.53
N ASP A 59 14.93 20.02 -0.15
CA ASP A 59 15.50 19.00 -1.00
C ASP A 59 14.67 17.72 -0.92
N ILE A 60 14.02 17.32 -2.03
CA ILE A 60 13.02 16.24 -2.05
C ILE A 60 13.45 15.09 -2.97
N VAL A 61 13.50 13.87 -2.43
CA VAL A 61 13.57 12.63 -3.22
C VAL A 61 12.15 12.15 -3.49
N ALA A 62 11.79 11.95 -4.76
CA ALA A 62 10.43 11.54 -5.10
C ALA A 62 10.37 10.66 -6.35
N TRP A 63 9.26 9.93 -6.48
CA TRP A 63 8.87 9.32 -7.74
C TRP A 63 8.69 10.38 -8.82
N SER A 64 8.92 9.98 -10.08
CA SER A 64 8.61 10.84 -11.23
C SER A 64 7.13 11.20 -11.21
N GLY A 65 6.81 12.48 -11.33
CA GLY A 65 5.44 12.96 -11.34
C GLY A 65 4.88 13.47 -9.99
N PHE A 66 5.62 13.29 -8.87
CA PHE A 66 5.15 13.79 -7.57
C PHE A 66 5.60 15.23 -7.28
N VAL A 67 6.72 15.65 -7.84
CA VAL A 67 7.28 17.00 -7.67
C VAL A 67 7.49 17.61 -9.05
N GLU A 68 6.47 18.27 -9.59
CA GLU A 68 6.52 18.87 -10.91
C GLU A 68 6.40 20.40 -10.85
N PRO A 69 6.99 21.15 -11.80
CA PRO A 69 6.94 22.61 -11.83
C PRO A 69 5.53 23.19 -11.74
N ALA A 70 4.52 22.45 -12.22
CA ALA A 70 3.12 22.88 -12.22
C ALA A 70 2.59 23.26 -10.82
N TRP A 71 3.12 22.65 -9.76
CA TRP A 71 2.77 22.97 -8.37
C TRP A 71 3.96 23.36 -7.51
N SER A 72 5.18 22.90 -7.80
CA SER A 72 6.36 23.29 -7.02
C SER A 72 6.75 24.75 -7.23
N ASP A 73 6.52 25.32 -8.43
CA ASP A 73 6.76 26.74 -8.69
C ASP A 73 5.75 27.62 -7.91
N ALA A 74 4.47 27.22 -7.88
CA ALA A 74 3.45 27.93 -7.11
C ALA A 74 3.73 27.86 -5.60
N PHE A 75 4.14 26.69 -5.09
CA PHE A 75 4.59 26.53 -3.70
C PHE A 75 5.75 27.49 -3.37
N THR A 76 6.76 27.55 -4.24
CA THR A 76 7.91 28.44 -4.05
C THR A 76 7.48 29.91 -4.04
N GLU A 77 6.55 30.29 -4.93
CA GLU A 77 6.03 31.68 -5.00
C GLU A 77 5.24 32.04 -3.73
N GLU A 78 4.47 31.10 -3.19
CA GLU A 78 3.63 31.30 -2.00
C GLU A 78 4.44 31.32 -0.70
N THR A 79 5.38 30.39 -0.54
CA THR A 79 6.06 30.16 0.75
C THR A 79 7.46 30.76 0.81
N GLY A 80 8.10 30.97 -0.34
CA GLY A 80 9.51 31.34 -0.44
C GLY A 80 10.47 30.15 -0.31
N CYS A 81 9.96 28.91 -0.12
CA CYS A 81 10.76 27.69 -0.10
C CYS A 81 11.02 27.17 -1.52
N VAL A 82 12.25 27.24 -2.00
CA VAL A 82 12.66 26.72 -3.30
C VAL A 82 12.70 25.19 -3.26
N VAL A 83 11.99 24.53 -4.16
CA VAL A 83 11.95 23.06 -4.21
C VAL A 83 13.07 22.52 -5.13
N ASN A 84 13.99 21.76 -4.55
CA ASN A 84 15.01 21.02 -5.28
C ASN A 84 14.60 19.56 -5.34
N ARG A 85 14.33 19.03 -6.55
CA ARG A 85 13.88 17.65 -6.68
C ARG A 85 14.98 16.69 -7.15
N ARG A 86 14.98 15.49 -6.60
CA ARG A 86 15.71 14.32 -7.07
C ARG A 86 14.69 13.22 -7.40
N VAL A 87 14.57 12.84 -8.68
CA VAL A 87 13.75 11.68 -9.07
C VAL A 87 14.53 10.41 -8.78
N ALA A 88 13.89 9.47 -8.09
CA ALA A 88 14.37 8.11 -7.87
C ALA A 88 13.47 7.11 -8.61
N GLY A 89 14.05 6.00 -9.06
CA GLY A 89 13.37 4.99 -9.87
C GLY A 89 12.91 3.77 -9.07
N THR A 90 13.40 3.59 -7.84
CA THR A 90 13.09 2.43 -6.98
C THR A 90 13.09 2.82 -5.51
N SER A 91 12.33 2.07 -4.68
CA SER A 91 12.35 2.20 -3.21
C SER A 91 13.76 2.02 -2.63
N ASP A 92 14.56 1.13 -3.19
CA ASP A 92 15.95 0.92 -2.76
C ASP A 92 16.84 2.15 -3.01
N GLU A 93 16.67 2.81 -4.17
CA GLU A 93 17.38 4.07 -4.46
C GLU A 93 16.96 5.15 -3.46
N MET A 94 15.66 5.27 -3.14
CA MET A 94 15.16 6.26 -2.17
C MET A 94 15.77 6.05 -0.78
N VAL A 95 15.79 4.81 -0.29
CA VAL A 95 16.41 4.48 1.00
C VAL A 95 17.90 4.82 1.01
N GLN A 96 18.63 4.55 -0.08
CA GLN A 96 20.05 4.88 -0.18
C GLN A 96 20.28 6.40 -0.20
N LEU A 97 19.46 7.16 -0.95
CA LEU A 97 19.58 8.62 -1.03
C LEU A 97 19.28 9.27 0.33
N MET A 98 18.24 8.85 1.03
CA MET A 98 17.92 9.38 2.37
C MET A 98 19.06 9.18 3.37
N ARG A 99 19.77 8.06 3.29
CA ARG A 99 20.94 7.76 4.15
C ARG A 99 22.17 8.58 3.85
N THR A 100 22.17 9.39 2.81
CA THR A 100 23.26 10.37 2.58
C THR A 100 23.16 11.59 3.49
N GLY A 101 21.96 11.88 4.01
CA GLY A 101 21.68 13.09 4.79
C GLY A 101 21.55 14.36 3.94
N ASP A 102 21.52 14.23 2.61
CA ASP A 102 21.49 15.39 1.69
C ASP A 102 20.05 15.84 1.35
N TYR A 103 19.01 15.16 1.89
CA TYR A 103 17.62 15.40 1.52
C TYR A 103 16.73 15.58 2.75
N ASP A 104 15.72 16.45 2.61
CA ASP A 104 14.76 16.80 3.65
C ASP A 104 13.53 15.91 3.65
N LEU A 105 13.03 15.55 2.47
CA LEU A 105 11.81 14.76 2.29
C LEU A 105 12.01 13.62 1.29
N VAL A 106 11.24 12.57 1.50
CA VAL A 106 11.10 11.46 0.53
C VAL A 106 9.64 11.09 0.34
N SER A 107 9.24 10.75 -0.89
CA SER A 107 7.98 10.05 -1.15
C SER A 107 8.23 8.54 -1.10
N ALA A 108 7.90 7.90 0.02
CA ALA A 108 8.21 6.50 0.23
C ALA A 108 6.97 5.62 0.11
N SER A 109 7.09 4.51 -0.64
CA SER A 109 6.12 3.42 -0.60
C SER A 109 6.30 2.57 0.65
N GLY A 110 5.27 1.81 1.03
CA GLY A 110 5.27 1.04 2.27
C GLY A 110 6.38 -0.01 2.40
N ASP A 111 6.96 -0.47 1.30
CA ASP A 111 8.13 -1.36 1.29
C ASP A 111 9.45 -0.66 1.66
N ALA A 112 9.51 0.68 1.57
CA ALA A 112 10.63 1.50 2.01
C ALA A 112 10.42 2.09 3.41
N SER A 113 9.19 2.44 3.76
CA SER A 113 8.84 3.23 4.94
C SER A 113 9.40 2.63 6.24
N LEU A 114 9.13 1.35 6.54
CA LEU A 114 9.64 0.71 7.76
C LEU A 114 11.17 0.60 7.77
N ARG A 115 11.81 0.50 6.62
CA ARG A 115 13.28 0.45 6.51
C ARG A 115 13.89 1.80 6.91
N LEU A 116 13.27 2.91 6.49
CA LEU A 116 13.66 4.27 6.88
C LEU A 116 13.40 4.52 8.35
N ILE A 117 12.24 4.14 8.87
CA ILE A 117 11.87 4.29 10.28
C ILE A 117 12.81 3.47 11.17
N ALA A 118 13.00 2.19 10.86
CA ALA A 118 13.88 1.30 11.63
C ALA A 118 15.36 1.72 11.57
N GLY A 119 15.78 2.36 10.47
CA GLY A 119 17.11 2.94 10.32
C GLY A 119 17.31 4.23 11.12
N GLY A 120 16.22 4.88 11.55
CA GLY A 120 16.27 6.23 12.11
C GLY A 120 16.53 7.31 11.07
N ASP A 121 16.30 6.97 9.79
CA ASP A 121 16.56 7.86 8.64
C ASP A 121 15.44 8.93 8.51
N VAL A 122 14.28 8.73 9.16
CA VAL A 122 13.13 9.65 9.16
C VAL A 122 12.63 9.94 10.56
N ALA A 123 12.03 11.12 10.73
CA ALA A 123 11.48 11.61 11.99
C ALA A 123 9.97 11.36 12.10
N PRO A 124 9.43 11.15 13.30
CA PRO A 124 8.00 11.17 13.54
C PRO A 124 7.42 12.56 13.27
N LEU A 125 6.20 12.62 12.73
CA LEU A 125 5.52 13.84 12.34
C LEU A 125 4.56 14.33 13.44
N ASN A 126 4.56 15.62 13.68
CA ASN A 126 3.54 16.30 14.46
C ASN A 126 2.38 16.69 13.52
N LEU A 127 1.34 15.87 13.50
CA LEU A 127 0.19 16.04 12.59
C LEU A 127 -0.59 17.33 12.89
N ASP A 128 -0.52 17.87 14.10
CA ASP A 128 -1.16 19.14 14.47
C ASP A 128 -0.57 20.36 13.71
N LEU A 129 0.58 20.19 13.07
CA LEU A 129 1.25 21.22 12.27
C LEU A 129 0.89 21.16 10.77
N ILE A 130 0.04 20.23 10.37
CA ILE A 130 -0.35 19.98 8.97
C ILE A 130 -1.87 20.10 8.89
N GLU A 131 -2.36 21.27 8.45
CA GLU A 131 -3.79 21.60 8.45
C GLU A 131 -4.58 20.73 7.45
N ASN A 132 -3.96 20.39 6.32
CA ASN A 132 -4.56 19.55 5.28
C ASN A 132 -4.51 18.04 5.56
N PHE A 133 -3.95 17.63 6.72
CA PHE A 133 -4.10 16.24 7.22
C PHE A 133 -5.31 16.16 8.17
N GLY A 134 -6.50 16.24 7.60
CA GLY A 134 -7.76 16.31 8.34
C GLY A 134 -8.75 15.21 7.95
N ASP A 135 -10.04 15.52 8.11
CA ASP A 135 -11.15 14.57 7.88
C ASP A 135 -11.29 14.16 6.41
N ASP A 136 -10.80 14.99 5.47
CA ASP A 136 -10.87 14.74 4.03
C ASP A 136 -9.84 13.71 3.53
N ILE A 137 -8.83 13.38 4.34
CA ILE A 137 -7.93 12.28 4.04
C ILE A 137 -8.65 10.94 4.23
N VAL A 138 -8.60 10.10 3.19
CA VAL A 138 -9.20 8.77 3.17
C VAL A 138 -8.81 7.97 4.42
N GLU A 139 -9.80 7.47 5.15
CA GLU A 139 -9.58 6.79 6.45
C GLU A 139 -8.67 5.57 6.31
N GLY A 140 -8.85 4.77 5.24
CA GLY A 140 -8.01 3.62 4.94
C GLY A 140 -6.55 3.94 4.59
N MET A 141 -6.14 5.23 4.61
CA MET A 141 -4.75 5.66 4.41
C MET A 141 -4.14 6.28 5.68
N LYS A 142 -4.91 6.37 6.78
CA LYS A 142 -4.42 6.88 8.08
C LYS A 142 -3.98 5.75 8.98
N GLY A 143 -2.92 5.96 9.75
CA GLY A 143 -2.48 5.04 10.81
C GLY A 143 -2.06 3.66 10.32
N GLN A 144 -1.50 3.56 9.12
CA GLN A 144 -1.15 2.30 8.50
C GLN A 144 0.10 1.66 9.13
N LEU A 145 0.21 0.33 9.03
CA LEU A 145 1.33 -0.43 9.63
C LEU A 145 2.69 -0.06 9.04
N TYR A 146 2.72 0.46 7.82
CA TYR A 146 3.97 0.81 7.14
C TYR A 146 4.49 2.21 7.50
N ASP A 147 3.65 3.08 8.10
CA ASP A 147 4.02 4.47 8.42
C ASP A 147 3.69 4.92 9.86
N THR A 148 2.96 4.09 10.63
CA THR A 148 2.58 4.41 12.01
C THR A 148 3.19 3.40 12.97
N ILE A 149 4.17 3.85 13.76
CA ILE A 149 4.96 3.02 14.65
C ILE A 149 4.88 3.55 16.09
N ASN A 150 4.54 2.66 17.03
CA ASN A 150 4.43 2.99 18.44
C ASN A 150 3.48 4.18 18.72
N GLY A 151 2.43 4.31 17.90
CA GLY A 151 1.44 5.38 17.97
C GLY A 151 1.92 6.74 17.41
N LYS A 152 3.08 6.79 16.77
CA LYS A 152 3.60 7.98 16.08
C LYS A 152 3.47 7.79 14.58
N SER A 153 2.96 8.80 13.87
CA SER A 153 2.96 8.83 12.39
C SER A 153 4.33 9.29 11.90
N TYR A 154 4.81 8.65 10.83
CA TYR A 154 6.04 9.00 10.11
C TYR A 154 5.77 9.40 8.67
N GLY A 155 4.53 9.30 8.21
CA GLY A 155 4.17 9.58 6.83
C GLY A 155 2.87 10.36 6.69
N ILE A 156 2.81 11.25 5.69
CA ILE A 156 1.60 11.91 5.20
C ILE A 156 1.23 11.27 3.87
N PRO A 157 0.07 10.61 3.74
CA PRO A 157 -0.29 9.89 2.53
C PRO A 157 -0.43 10.83 1.33
N ILE A 158 0.05 10.38 0.18
CA ILE A 158 -0.03 11.08 -1.11
C ILE A 158 -1.13 10.47 -1.98
N GLY A 159 -1.15 9.14 -2.04
CA GLY A 159 -2.11 8.38 -2.83
C GLY A 159 -1.82 6.89 -2.78
N ARG A 160 -2.73 6.10 -3.38
CA ARG A 160 -2.64 4.63 -3.38
C ARG A 160 -3.06 4.03 -4.71
N GLY A 161 -2.63 2.78 -4.95
CA GLY A 161 -3.05 1.99 -6.10
C GLY A 161 -2.95 0.49 -5.82
N ALA A 162 -3.77 -0.30 -6.51
CA ALA A 162 -3.70 -1.75 -6.48
C ALA A 162 -2.74 -2.26 -7.56
N ASN A 163 -2.08 -3.38 -7.30
CA ASN A 163 -1.52 -4.23 -8.34
C ASN A 163 -2.67 -5.00 -8.97
N ILE A 164 -2.79 -4.91 -10.28
CA ILE A 164 -3.92 -5.48 -11.03
C ILE A 164 -3.47 -6.57 -11.97
N LEU A 165 -4.39 -7.44 -12.36
CA LEU A 165 -4.21 -8.36 -13.47
C LEU A 165 -4.62 -7.65 -14.76
N GLN A 166 -3.63 -7.26 -15.57
CA GLN A 166 -3.86 -6.70 -16.90
C GLN A 166 -3.89 -7.81 -17.93
N TYR A 167 -4.80 -7.71 -18.92
CA TYR A 167 -4.90 -8.69 -20.00
C TYR A 167 -5.31 -8.07 -21.34
N ASN A 168 -4.96 -8.75 -22.44
CA ASN A 168 -5.39 -8.41 -23.78
C ASN A 168 -6.67 -9.19 -24.11
N SER A 169 -7.82 -8.52 -24.15
CA SER A 169 -9.15 -9.13 -24.35
C SER A 169 -9.37 -9.74 -25.74
N GLU A 170 -8.49 -9.45 -26.72
CA GLU A 170 -8.53 -10.14 -28.02
C GLU A 170 -7.92 -11.54 -27.96
N VAL A 171 -7.09 -11.83 -26.94
CA VAL A 171 -6.43 -13.12 -26.72
C VAL A 171 -7.03 -13.85 -25.53
N VAL A 172 -7.21 -13.15 -24.42
CA VAL A 172 -7.87 -13.60 -23.19
C VAL A 172 -9.34 -13.20 -23.31
N THR A 173 -10.13 -14.02 -24.01
CA THR A 173 -11.49 -13.67 -24.44
C THR A 173 -12.53 -13.76 -23.33
N GLU A 174 -12.25 -14.51 -22.28
CA GLU A 174 -13.03 -14.55 -21.05
C GLU A 174 -12.30 -13.71 -20.00
N GLU A 175 -13.01 -12.81 -19.31
CA GLU A 175 -12.42 -11.99 -18.26
C GLU A 175 -11.90 -12.90 -17.14
N PRO A 176 -10.61 -12.81 -16.76
CA PRO A 176 -10.07 -13.59 -15.67
C PRO A 176 -10.70 -13.15 -14.36
N THR A 177 -11.09 -14.08 -13.50
CA THR A 177 -11.58 -13.82 -12.13
C THR A 177 -10.55 -14.19 -11.08
N SER A 178 -9.48 -14.85 -11.48
CA SER A 178 -8.42 -15.36 -10.59
C SER A 178 -7.04 -15.06 -11.15
N TRP A 179 -6.07 -14.97 -10.27
CA TRP A 179 -4.65 -14.90 -10.62
C TRP A 179 -4.11 -16.22 -11.22
N ASP A 180 -4.86 -17.33 -11.19
CA ASP A 180 -4.43 -18.65 -11.67
C ASP A 180 -3.86 -18.60 -13.10
N VAL A 181 -4.45 -17.77 -13.97
CA VAL A 181 -3.99 -17.54 -15.35
C VAL A 181 -2.55 -17.04 -15.45
N ALA A 182 -2.01 -16.47 -14.38
CA ALA A 182 -0.65 -15.94 -14.31
C ALA A 182 0.26 -16.73 -13.35
N TRP A 183 -0.28 -17.65 -12.54
CA TRP A 183 0.48 -18.37 -11.52
C TRP A 183 0.64 -19.87 -11.79
N GLU A 184 -0.36 -20.52 -12.43
CA GLU A 184 -0.37 -21.98 -12.53
C GLU A 184 0.43 -22.49 -13.75
N ALA A 185 1.15 -23.61 -13.54
CA ALA A 185 2.03 -24.18 -14.57
C ALA A 185 1.32 -24.57 -15.88
N ASP A 186 0.02 -24.86 -15.80
CA ASP A 186 -0.82 -25.23 -16.94
C ASP A 186 -1.59 -24.03 -17.55
N SER A 187 -1.21 -22.80 -17.18
CA SER A 187 -1.78 -21.60 -17.77
C SER A 187 -1.79 -21.68 -19.29
N PRO A 188 -2.94 -21.41 -19.95
CA PRO A 188 -3.02 -21.37 -21.40
C PRO A 188 -2.20 -20.25 -22.02
N TYR A 189 -1.68 -19.34 -21.20
CA TYR A 189 -0.88 -18.17 -21.61
C TYR A 189 0.61 -18.33 -21.28
N ALA A 190 1.07 -19.52 -20.90
CA ALA A 190 2.47 -19.80 -20.62
C ALA A 190 3.39 -19.29 -21.74
N GLY A 191 4.46 -18.58 -21.38
CA GLY A 191 5.38 -17.91 -22.32
C GLY A 191 4.87 -16.56 -22.86
N LYS A 192 3.73 -16.07 -22.36
CA LYS A 192 3.18 -14.73 -22.69
C LYS A 192 2.70 -13.98 -21.42
N ILE A 193 3.28 -14.29 -20.29
CA ILE A 193 2.96 -13.71 -18.99
C ILE A 193 4.07 -12.74 -18.61
N ILE A 194 3.72 -11.60 -18.04
CA ILE A 194 4.65 -10.65 -17.45
C ILE A 194 4.42 -10.55 -15.94
N ALA A 195 5.51 -10.47 -15.17
CA ALA A 195 5.46 -10.38 -13.71
C ALA A 195 6.34 -9.24 -13.19
N TYR A 196 6.02 -8.72 -12.00
CA TYR A 196 6.78 -7.65 -11.37
C TYR A 196 8.14 -8.15 -10.85
N ASP A 197 9.20 -7.36 -11.05
CA ASP A 197 10.57 -7.72 -10.70
C ASP A 197 11.04 -6.99 -9.43
N ALA A 198 10.56 -7.44 -8.28
CA ALA A 198 11.04 -6.95 -6.99
C ALA A 198 10.84 -8.01 -5.89
N PRO A 199 11.67 -8.02 -4.82
CA PRO A 199 11.49 -8.94 -3.69
C PRO A 199 10.10 -8.85 -3.05
N ILE A 200 9.48 -7.66 -3.04
CA ILE A 200 8.15 -7.46 -2.46
C ILE A 200 7.05 -8.26 -3.21
N TYR A 201 7.30 -8.68 -4.45
CA TYR A 201 6.39 -9.52 -5.23
C TYR A 201 6.17 -10.91 -4.61
N ILE A 202 6.99 -11.31 -3.63
CA ILE A 202 6.73 -12.51 -2.82
C ILE A 202 5.38 -12.41 -2.09
N ALA A 203 4.96 -11.19 -1.72
CA ALA A 203 3.66 -10.98 -1.10
C ALA A 203 2.49 -11.28 -2.05
N ASP A 204 2.63 -11.03 -3.35
CA ASP A 204 1.62 -11.38 -4.36
C ASP A 204 1.42 -12.91 -4.42
N ALA A 205 2.50 -13.67 -4.37
CA ALA A 205 2.43 -15.12 -4.24
C ALA A 205 1.75 -15.55 -2.92
N ALA A 206 2.05 -14.86 -1.81
CA ALA A 206 1.43 -15.14 -0.53
C ALA A 206 -0.08 -14.85 -0.54
N VAL A 207 -0.54 -13.75 -1.17
CA VAL A 207 -1.98 -13.45 -1.34
C VAL A 207 -2.68 -14.58 -2.12
N TYR A 208 -2.10 -15.05 -3.21
CA TYR A 208 -2.65 -16.18 -3.96
C TYR A 208 -2.70 -17.46 -3.12
N LEU A 209 -1.65 -17.73 -2.33
CA LEU A 209 -1.60 -18.91 -1.43
C LEU A 209 -2.61 -18.80 -0.27
N MET A 210 -2.90 -17.62 0.24
CA MET A 210 -3.94 -17.42 1.27
C MET A 210 -5.29 -17.95 0.80
N ALA A 211 -5.63 -17.71 -0.47
CA ALA A 211 -6.89 -18.15 -1.04
C ALA A 211 -6.86 -19.64 -1.47
N THR A 212 -5.75 -20.12 -2.05
CA THR A 212 -5.68 -21.45 -2.68
C THR A 212 -5.13 -22.53 -1.76
N GLN A 213 -4.36 -22.18 -0.73
CA GLN A 213 -3.75 -23.11 0.24
C GLN A 213 -3.94 -22.61 1.68
N PRO A 214 -5.18 -22.50 2.18
CA PRO A 214 -5.46 -21.94 3.51
C PRO A 214 -4.82 -22.71 4.67
N ASP A 215 -4.47 -23.97 4.46
CA ASP A 215 -3.76 -24.80 5.45
C ASP A 215 -2.35 -24.29 5.77
N LEU A 216 -1.77 -23.40 4.95
CA LEU A 216 -0.51 -22.70 5.25
C LEU A 216 -0.67 -21.70 6.40
N GLY A 217 -1.89 -21.27 6.71
CA GLY A 217 -2.18 -20.36 7.82
C GLY A 217 -1.56 -18.96 7.64
N ILE A 218 -1.38 -18.51 6.38
CA ILE A 218 -0.95 -17.14 6.10
C ILE A 218 -2.11 -16.20 6.41
N THR A 219 -1.91 -15.26 7.34
CA THR A 219 -2.92 -14.26 7.75
C THR A 219 -2.57 -12.85 7.32
N ASN A 220 -1.30 -12.62 6.98
CA ASN A 220 -0.80 -11.36 6.42
C ASN A 220 0.33 -11.68 5.42
N PRO A 221 0.25 -11.24 4.16
CA PRO A 221 1.22 -11.61 3.14
C PRO A 221 2.63 -11.04 3.38
N TYR A 222 2.78 -10.08 4.30
CA TYR A 222 4.07 -9.51 4.69
C TYR A 222 4.62 -10.08 6.00
N ALA A 223 3.90 -11.01 6.63
CA ALA A 223 4.28 -11.65 7.89
C ALA A 223 4.51 -13.16 7.69
N LEU A 224 5.36 -13.52 6.76
CA LEU A 224 5.63 -14.93 6.45
C LEU A 224 6.68 -15.50 7.40
N ASP A 225 6.38 -16.64 8.04
CA ASP A 225 7.43 -17.47 8.63
C ASP A 225 8.22 -18.22 7.52
N GLN A 226 9.28 -18.93 7.91
CA GLN A 226 10.14 -19.59 6.92
C GLN A 226 9.38 -20.62 6.06
N THR A 227 8.43 -21.35 6.64
CA THR A 227 7.65 -22.36 5.89
C THR A 227 6.73 -21.70 4.86
N GLN A 228 6.11 -20.59 5.24
CA GLN A 228 5.24 -19.81 4.38
C GLN A 228 6.03 -19.11 3.26
N LEU A 229 7.21 -18.54 3.59
CA LEU A 229 8.14 -18.01 2.60
C LEU A 229 8.58 -19.06 1.60
N ASP A 230 8.99 -20.26 2.08
CA ASP A 230 9.41 -21.34 1.20
C ASP A 230 8.28 -21.75 0.23
N ALA A 231 7.03 -21.80 0.70
CA ALA A 231 5.86 -22.08 -0.15
C ALA A 231 5.65 -21.01 -1.22
N ALA A 232 5.77 -19.73 -0.85
CA ALA A 232 5.67 -18.60 -1.80
C ALA A 232 6.78 -18.67 -2.86
N ILE A 233 8.01 -18.99 -2.47
CA ILE A 233 9.15 -19.15 -3.38
C ILE A 233 8.96 -20.33 -4.34
N GLU A 234 8.42 -21.45 -3.90
CA GLU A 234 8.13 -22.59 -4.80
C GLU A 234 7.03 -22.24 -5.83
N LEU A 235 6.00 -21.47 -5.42
CA LEU A 235 5.01 -20.96 -6.37
C LEU A 235 5.65 -19.99 -7.40
N LEU A 236 6.51 -19.08 -6.93
CA LEU A 236 7.24 -18.14 -7.80
C LEU A 236 8.19 -18.87 -8.78
N LYS A 237 8.86 -19.94 -8.36
CA LYS A 237 9.66 -20.77 -9.28
C LYS A 237 8.78 -21.46 -10.33
N THR A 238 7.57 -21.88 -9.95
CA THR A 238 6.60 -22.42 -10.90
C THR A 238 6.20 -21.36 -11.92
N GLN A 239 5.85 -20.16 -11.44
CA GLN A 239 5.54 -19.01 -12.29
C GLN A 239 6.71 -18.63 -13.21
N ASN A 240 7.96 -18.62 -12.69
CA ASN A 240 9.16 -18.34 -13.50
C ASN A 240 9.30 -19.27 -14.71
N GLY A 241 8.80 -20.49 -14.62
CA GLY A 241 8.77 -21.44 -15.73
C GLY A 241 7.80 -21.09 -16.87
N ILE A 242 6.85 -20.21 -16.64
CA ILE A 242 5.81 -19.80 -17.60
C ILE A 242 5.84 -18.30 -17.94
N VAL A 243 6.55 -17.47 -17.18
CA VAL A 243 6.73 -16.04 -17.43
C VAL A 243 7.63 -15.83 -18.65
N SER A 244 7.26 -14.90 -19.53
CA SER A 244 8.10 -14.48 -20.64
C SER A 244 9.03 -13.33 -20.28
N GLU A 245 8.58 -12.43 -19.43
CA GLU A 245 9.30 -11.22 -19.04
C GLU A 245 9.03 -10.86 -17.59
N TYR A 246 10.04 -10.26 -16.94
CA TYR A 246 9.89 -9.55 -15.68
C TYR A 246 10.07 -8.04 -15.92
N TRP A 247 9.30 -7.21 -15.22
CA TRP A 247 9.38 -5.77 -15.35
C TRP A 247 9.62 -5.08 -13.99
N ALA A 248 10.53 -4.14 -13.97
CA ALA A 248 10.71 -3.16 -12.91
C ALA A 248 10.57 -1.74 -13.48
N ASP A 249 10.75 -1.59 -14.81
CA ASP A 249 10.57 -0.33 -15.52
C ASP A 249 9.15 -0.28 -16.14
N PRO A 250 8.34 0.72 -15.79
CA PRO A 250 7.01 0.94 -16.37
C PRO A 250 6.98 0.97 -17.90
N ALA A 251 7.96 1.59 -18.55
CA ALA A 251 8.01 1.68 -20.00
C ALA A 251 8.25 0.30 -20.67
N ALA A 252 8.99 -0.59 -20.01
CA ALA A 252 9.18 -1.97 -20.47
C ALA A 252 7.87 -2.74 -20.42
N GLN A 253 7.09 -2.60 -19.34
CA GLN A 253 5.78 -3.24 -19.17
C GLN A 253 4.80 -2.80 -20.28
N ILE A 254 4.64 -1.48 -20.48
CA ILE A 254 3.79 -0.91 -21.52
C ILE A 254 4.20 -1.42 -22.91
N THR A 255 5.50 -1.44 -23.21
CA THR A 255 6.05 -1.88 -24.50
C THR A 255 5.77 -3.37 -24.76
N SER A 256 5.87 -4.21 -23.72
CA SER A 256 5.64 -5.65 -23.82
C SER A 256 4.18 -5.95 -24.19
N PHE A 257 3.21 -5.30 -23.53
CA PHE A 257 1.80 -5.41 -23.86
C PHE A 257 1.49 -4.86 -25.26
N ALA A 258 1.92 -3.64 -25.56
CA ALA A 258 1.69 -2.98 -26.84
C ALA A 258 2.30 -3.77 -28.02
N GLY A 259 3.46 -4.40 -27.82
CA GLY A 259 4.15 -5.23 -28.79
C GLY A 259 3.56 -6.64 -28.94
N GLY A 260 2.67 -7.08 -28.06
CA GLY A 260 2.09 -8.41 -28.05
C GLY A 260 3.03 -9.52 -27.58
N ASN A 261 4.13 -9.16 -26.95
CA ASN A 261 5.06 -10.11 -26.31
C ASN A 261 4.38 -10.80 -25.13
N THR A 262 3.58 -10.03 -24.39
CA THR A 262 2.77 -10.51 -23.27
C THR A 262 1.29 -10.26 -23.51
N VAL A 263 0.42 -11.08 -22.94
CA VAL A 263 -1.03 -10.97 -23.07
C VAL A 263 -1.77 -10.91 -21.73
N VAL A 264 -1.10 -11.27 -20.64
CA VAL A 264 -1.65 -11.23 -19.27
C VAL A 264 -0.51 -11.09 -18.28
N GLY A 265 -0.77 -10.51 -17.11
CA GLY A 265 0.16 -10.44 -16.01
C GLY A 265 -0.04 -9.23 -15.10
N THR A 266 0.93 -9.02 -14.21
CA THR A 266 0.88 -7.94 -13.23
C THR A 266 1.09 -6.57 -13.87
N SER A 267 0.33 -5.59 -13.40
CA SER A 267 0.41 -4.21 -13.84
C SER A 267 -0.08 -3.27 -12.74
N TRP A 268 0.04 -1.98 -12.99
CA TRP A 268 -0.67 -0.92 -12.29
C TRP A 268 -1.73 -0.31 -13.21
N GLU A 269 -2.82 0.17 -12.64
CA GLU A 269 -3.92 0.73 -13.43
C GLU A 269 -3.45 1.87 -14.35
N VAL A 270 -2.51 2.70 -13.90
CA VAL A 270 -1.90 3.75 -14.74
C VAL A 270 -1.19 3.18 -15.96
N LEU A 271 -0.48 2.06 -15.83
CA LEU A 271 0.25 1.45 -16.97
C LEU A 271 -0.71 0.88 -17.99
N ARG A 272 -1.81 0.26 -17.51
CA ARG A 272 -2.90 -0.19 -18.38
C ARG A 272 -3.49 1.01 -19.16
N LYS A 273 -3.76 2.14 -18.50
CA LYS A 273 -4.28 3.36 -19.12
C LYS A 273 -3.32 3.92 -20.16
N LEU A 274 -2.01 3.95 -19.87
CA LEU A 274 -0.98 4.46 -20.76
C LEU A 274 -0.71 3.56 -21.97
N THR A 275 -1.20 2.32 -21.99
CA THR A 275 -1.16 1.46 -23.20
C THR A 275 -2.10 1.95 -24.30
N GLU A 276 -3.02 2.89 -24.01
CA GLU A 276 -3.89 3.63 -24.97
C GLU A 276 -4.66 2.76 -25.99
N ASP A 277 -4.98 1.52 -25.65
CA ASP A 277 -5.72 0.60 -26.54
C ASP A 277 -6.79 -0.13 -25.73
N ASP A 278 -8.05 0.01 -26.15
CA ASP A 278 -9.23 -0.53 -25.47
C ASP A 278 -9.25 -2.07 -25.34
N LYS A 279 -8.41 -2.77 -26.08
CA LYS A 279 -8.25 -4.22 -25.91
C LYS A 279 -7.55 -4.60 -24.60
N PHE A 280 -6.77 -3.69 -24.01
CA PHE A 280 -6.14 -3.93 -22.72
C PHE A 280 -7.13 -3.60 -21.61
N LYS A 281 -7.44 -4.61 -20.84
CA LYS A 281 -8.35 -4.56 -19.69
C LYS A 281 -7.59 -4.89 -18.42
N SER A 282 -8.21 -4.56 -17.31
CA SER A 282 -7.71 -4.88 -15.97
C SER A 282 -8.81 -5.43 -15.10
N VAL A 283 -8.43 -6.22 -14.12
CA VAL A 283 -9.32 -6.76 -13.08
C VAL A 283 -8.55 -6.89 -11.78
N LEU A 284 -9.24 -6.68 -10.67
CA LEU A 284 -8.79 -7.10 -9.35
C LEU A 284 -9.35 -8.51 -9.11
N PRO A 285 -8.51 -9.56 -9.10
CA PRO A 285 -8.96 -10.95 -8.93
C PRO A 285 -9.67 -11.20 -7.59
N GLU A 286 -10.43 -12.29 -7.52
CA GLU A 286 -11.23 -12.65 -6.33
C GLU A 286 -10.38 -12.91 -5.09
N GLU A 287 -9.14 -13.37 -5.26
CA GLU A 287 -8.18 -13.58 -4.18
C GLU A 287 -7.69 -12.27 -3.55
N GLY A 288 -8.03 -11.14 -4.17
CA GLY A 288 -7.44 -9.85 -3.85
C GLY A 288 -6.07 -9.66 -4.49
N SER A 289 -5.36 -8.64 -4.05
CA SER A 289 -4.05 -8.28 -4.61
C SER A 289 -3.18 -7.60 -3.56
N THR A 290 -1.92 -7.39 -3.88
CA THR A 290 -1.11 -6.38 -3.21
C THR A 290 -1.35 -5.00 -3.82
N GLY A 291 -0.86 -3.97 -3.16
CA GLY A 291 -0.94 -2.60 -3.65
C GLY A 291 0.12 -1.72 -3.01
N TRP A 292 0.20 -0.50 -3.46
CA TRP A 292 1.14 0.48 -2.95
C TRP A 292 0.40 1.71 -2.43
N SER A 293 0.98 2.33 -1.42
CA SER A 293 0.55 3.61 -0.88
C SER A 293 1.79 4.40 -0.55
N ASP A 294 1.87 5.60 -1.09
CA ASP A 294 3.02 6.48 -0.95
C ASP A 294 2.75 7.59 0.05
N ALA A 295 3.77 7.91 0.83
CA ALA A 295 3.68 8.95 1.85
C ALA A 295 4.91 9.86 1.83
N TRP A 296 4.71 11.15 2.11
CA TRP A 296 5.80 12.06 2.43
C TRP A 296 6.37 11.74 3.81
N MET A 297 7.68 11.55 3.89
CA MET A 297 8.38 11.30 5.14
C MET A 297 9.51 12.30 5.32
N LEU A 298 9.62 12.88 6.53
CA LEU A 298 10.63 13.88 6.88
C LEU A 298 11.95 13.19 7.26
N SER A 299 13.06 13.63 6.69
CA SER A 299 14.40 13.20 7.11
C SER A 299 14.64 13.52 8.60
N SER A 300 15.24 12.58 9.34
CA SER A 300 15.69 12.82 10.70
C SER A 300 16.85 13.83 10.80
N GLU A 301 17.56 14.04 9.69
CA GLU A 301 18.70 14.95 9.55
C GLU A 301 18.34 16.19 8.70
N SER A 302 17.03 16.49 8.49
CA SER A 302 16.59 17.63 7.70
C SER A 302 17.12 18.95 8.23
N ASP A 303 17.76 19.72 7.37
CA ASP A 303 18.16 21.11 7.61
C ASP A 303 17.02 22.10 7.32
N SER A 304 15.93 21.64 6.70
CA SER A 304 14.78 22.47 6.25
C SER A 304 13.42 21.92 6.71
N PRO A 305 13.24 21.59 8.01
CA PRO A 305 12.00 20.97 8.47
C PRO A 305 10.76 21.87 8.31
N ASN A 306 10.88 23.21 8.41
CA ASN A 306 9.71 24.08 8.24
C ASN A 306 9.25 24.14 6.78
N CYS A 307 10.17 24.20 5.81
CA CYS A 307 9.83 24.10 4.39
C CYS A 307 9.26 22.71 4.05
N ALA A 308 9.76 21.65 4.70
CA ALA A 308 9.25 20.28 4.53
C ALA A 308 7.82 20.12 5.04
N TYR A 309 7.50 20.65 6.23
CA TYR A 309 6.13 20.67 6.75
C TYR A 309 5.19 21.50 5.87
N ALA A 310 5.64 22.68 5.42
CA ALA A 310 4.88 23.48 4.48
C ALA A 310 4.58 22.75 3.17
N TRP A 311 5.55 21.95 2.65
CA TRP A 311 5.33 21.12 1.46
C TRP A 311 4.30 20.01 1.72
N MET A 312 4.38 19.31 2.84
CA MET A 312 3.41 18.27 3.22
C MET A 312 2.00 18.84 3.34
N ASP A 313 1.86 20.00 3.98
CA ASP A 313 0.57 20.67 4.12
C ASP A 313 0.03 21.14 2.76
N TYR A 314 0.83 21.82 1.96
CA TYR A 314 0.46 22.29 0.62
C TYR A 314 0.02 21.16 -0.30
N THR A 315 0.79 20.06 -0.34
CA THR A 315 0.47 18.89 -1.17
C THR A 315 -0.67 18.03 -0.61
N GLY A 316 -1.06 18.25 0.63
CA GLY A 316 -2.24 17.63 1.26
C GLY A 316 -3.56 18.30 0.87
N SER A 317 -3.53 19.54 0.32
CA SER A 317 -4.75 20.23 -0.12
C SER A 317 -5.47 19.47 -1.24
N PRO A 318 -6.81 19.54 -1.35
CA PRO A 318 -7.57 18.82 -2.38
C PRO A 318 -7.05 19.09 -3.79
N GLU A 319 -6.76 20.33 -4.12
CA GLU A 319 -6.34 20.76 -5.44
C GLU A 319 -4.96 20.22 -5.82
N VAL A 320 -3.99 20.29 -4.91
CA VAL A 320 -2.61 19.88 -5.20
C VAL A 320 -2.46 18.37 -5.09
N ASN A 321 -3.07 17.74 -4.08
CA ASN A 321 -3.10 16.30 -3.96
C ASN A 321 -3.75 15.65 -5.19
N GLY A 322 -4.89 16.20 -5.63
CA GLY A 322 -5.57 15.78 -6.84
C GLY A 322 -4.72 15.98 -8.11
N ALA A 323 -4.01 17.12 -8.23
CA ALA A 323 -3.12 17.34 -9.36
C ALA A 323 -1.98 16.32 -9.43
N ILE A 324 -1.37 15.98 -8.29
CA ILE A 324 -0.36 14.93 -8.18
C ILE A 324 -0.98 13.57 -8.58
N ALA A 325 -2.15 13.23 -8.04
CA ALA A 325 -2.83 11.98 -8.31
C ALA A 325 -3.20 11.83 -9.80
N MET A 326 -3.71 12.89 -10.42
CA MET A 326 -4.03 12.90 -11.85
C MET A 326 -2.79 12.75 -12.73
N ASN A 327 -1.70 13.43 -12.36
CA ASN A 327 -0.45 13.39 -13.11
C ASN A 327 0.24 12.03 -13.03
N PHE A 328 0.28 11.45 -11.84
CA PHE A 328 0.89 10.13 -11.63
C PHE A 328 -0.03 9.00 -12.11
N GLY A 329 -1.34 9.09 -11.89
CA GLY A 329 -2.32 8.05 -12.19
C GLY A 329 -2.57 7.13 -11.00
N MET A 330 -3.17 7.67 -9.92
CA MET A 330 -3.48 6.95 -8.68
C MET A 330 -4.75 7.50 -8.00
N ALA A 331 -5.28 6.77 -7.04
CA ALA A 331 -6.29 7.29 -6.13
C ALA A 331 -5.65 8.34 -5.20
N PRO A 332 -6.19 9.58 -5.13
CA PRO A 332 -5.69 10.62 -4.24
C PRO A 332 -5.89 10.25 -2.78
N ALA A 333 -5.04 10.77 -1.89
CA ALA A 333 -5.24 10.64 -0.46
C ALA A 333 -6.34 11.58 0.06
N ASN A 334 -6.51 12.75 -0.56
CA ASN A 334 -7.55 13.70 -0.17
C ASN A 334 -8.82 13.48 -1.00
N ALA A 335 -9.86 12.91 -0.38
CA ALA A 335 -11.12 12.55 -1.05
C ALA A 335 -11.94 13.78 -1.49
N ALA A 336 -11.75 14.95 -0.86
CA ALA A 336 -12.46 16.18 -1.25
C ALA A 336 -12.12 16.61 -2.68
N PHE A 337 -10.96 16.19 -3.21
CA PHE A 337 -10.65 16.42 -4.63
C PHE A 337 -11.71 15.86 -5.57
N CYS A 338 -12.29 14.70 -5.27
CA CYS A 338 -13.25 14.03 -6.15
C CYS A 338 -14.51 14.86 -6.43
N ASP A 339 -14.83 15.83 -5.58
CA ASP A 339 -15.99 16.70 -5.69
C ASP A 339 -15.67 18.06 -6.36
N THR A 340 -14.41 18.32 -6.75
CA THR A 340 -14.00 19.62 -7.28
C THR A 340 -14.42 19.87 -8.73
N SER A 341 -14.57 18.81 -9.54
CA SER A 341 -14.98 18.90 -10.94
C SER A 341 -15.44 17.56 -11.51
N ASP A 342 -16.12 17.58 -12.67
CA ASP A 342 -16.50 16.35 -13.40
C ASP A 342 -15.26 15.50 -13.79
N GLU A 343 -14.14 16.16 -14.10
CA GLU A 343 -12.88 15.48 -14.44
C GLU A 343 -12.26 14.80 -13.22
N ALA A 344 -12.29 15.46 -12.06
CA ALA A 344 -11.85 14.90 -10.80
C ALA A 344 -12.73 13.70 -10.39
N ALA A 345 -14.05 13.83 -10.50
CA ALA A 345 -14.98 12.73 -10.23
C ALA A 345 -14.71 11.52 -11.13
N ALA A 346 -14.51 11.73 -12.43
CA ALA A 346 -14.18 10.66 -13.38
C ALA A 346 -12.82 10.01 -13.08
N HIS A 347 -11.82 10.79 -12.63
CA HIS A 347 -10.53 10.27 -12.19
C HIS A 347 -10.69 9.39 -10.94
N CYS A 348 -11.42 9.86 -9.95
CA CYS A 348 -11.67 9.12 -8.71
C CYS A 348 -12.45 7.83 -8.96
N GLU A 349 -13.46 7.86 -9.83
CA GLU A 349 -14.19 6.66 -10.25
C GLU A 349 -13.26 5.65 -10.92
N TYR A 350 -12.40 6.11 -11.84
CA TYR A 350 -11.46 5.25 -12.57
C TYR A 350 -10.45 4.56 -11.67
N TYR A 351 -9.95 5.24 -10.62
CA TYR A 351 -8.97 4.70 -9.68
C TYR A 351 -9.60 4.17 -8.39
N ASN A 352 -10.92 4.02 -8.32
CA ASN A 352 -11.66 3.54 -7.15
C ASN A 352 -11.37 4.33 -5.86
N ALA A 353 -11.09 5.66 -5.97
CA ALA A 353 -10.53 6.46 -4.90
C ALA A 353 -11.34 6.44 -3.60
N THR A 354 -12.68 6.40 -3.70
CA THR A 354 -13.62 6.39 -2.59
C THR A 354 -14.29 5.04 -2.37
N ASP A 355 -13.84 3.99 -3.07
CA ASP A 355 -14.36 2.62 -2.94
C ASP A 355 -13.52 1.84 -1.91
N GLU A 356 -13.90 1.94 -0.65
CA GLU A 356 -13.22 1.22 0.43
C GLU A 356 -13.40 -0.30 0.30
N GLU A 357 -14.54 -0.81 -0.23
CA GLU A 357 -14.76 -2.24 -0.45
C GLU A 357 -13.77 -2.81 -1.49
N TYR A 358 -13.41 -2.01 -2.50
CA TYR A 358 -12.35 -2.35 -3.44
C TYR A 358 -10.99 -2.48 -2.74
N PHE A 359 -10.65 -1.49 -1.89
CA PHE A 359 -9.36 -1.45 -1.21
C PHE A 359 -9.25 -2.39 -0.01
N GLU A 360 -10.36 -2.89 0.56
CA GLU A 360 -10.35 -3.98 1.55
C GLU A 360 -9.75 -5.28 1.00
N LYS A 361 -9.72 -5.46 -0.32
CA LYS A 361 -9.11 -6.61 -1.01
C LYS A 361 -7.63 -6.37 -1.36
N VAL A 362 -7.09 -5.21 -1.01
CA VAL A 362 -5.73 -4.80 -1.37
C VAL A 362 -4.83 -4.78 -0.13
N TRP A 363 -3.79 -5.59 -0.16
CA TRP A 363 -2.75 -5.63 0.85
C TRP A 363 -1.65 -4.63 0.49
N PHE A 364 -1.60 -3.48 1.19
CA PHE A 364 -0.61 -2.46 0.90
C PHE A 364 0.79 -2.88 1.31
N TRP A 365 1.75 -2.63 0.43
CA TRP A 365 3.15 -2.95 0.65
C TRP A 365 3.62 -2.51 2.03
N THR A 366 4.19 -3.46 2.73
CA THR A 366 4.73 -3.27 4.07
C THR A 366 6.04 -4.04 4.13
N THR A 367 7.10 -3.41 4.61
CA THR A 367 8.41 -4.06 4.73
C THR A 367 8.30 -5.29 5.63
N PRO A 368 8.65 -6.50 5.18
CA PRO A 368 8.74 -7.67 6.04
C PRO A 368 9.81 -7.51 7.11
N ILE A 369 9.47 -7.82 8.35
CA ILE A 369 10.36 -7.74 9.52
C ILE A 369 10.30 -9.04 10.34
N GLU A 370 11.33 -9.28 11.16
CA GLU A 370 11.42 -10.51 11.98
C GLU A 370 10.31 -10.65 13.02
N GLN A 371 9.81 -9.53 13.54
CA GLN A 371 8.60 -9.52 14.37
C GLN A 371 7.39 -9.67 13.45
N CYS A 372 6.56 -10.68 13.70
CA CYS A 372 5.38 -10.89 12.89
C CYS A 372 4.36 -9.76 13.09
N ILE A 373 4.11 -9.00 12.01
CA ILE A 373 3.19 -7.84 12.04
C ILE A 373 1.71 -8.27 12.12
N ASP A 374 1.41 -9.54 11.97
CA ASP A 374 0.09 -10.14 12.19
C ASP A 374 -0.17 -10.52 13.66
N GLY A 375 0.78 -10.19 14.56
CA GLY A 375 0.65 -10.39 16.00
C GLY A 375 1.05 -11.78 16.51
N ARG A 376 1.50 -12.70 15.65
CA ARG A 376 2.07 -13.98 16.11
C ARG A 376 3.34 -13.74 16.90
N THR A 377 3.46 -14.41 18.06
CA THR A 377 4.63 -14.30 18.97
C THR A 377 5.34 -15.62 19.23
N ASP A 378 4.78 -16.70 18.73
CA ASP A 378 5.29 -18.09 18.88
C ASP A 378 6.18 -18.51 17.72
N VAL A 379 6.26 -17.70 16.66
CA VAL A 379 7.12 -17.88 15.49
C VAL A 379 7.90 -16.59 15.21
N GLN A 380 8.98 -16.70 14.46
CA GLN A 380 9.72 -15.58 13.90
C GLN A 380 9.35 -15.45 12.43
N CYS A 381 8.99 -14.26 12.00
CA CYS A 381 8.75 -13.95 10.60
C CYS A 381 10.08 -13.67 9.87
N THR A 382 10.03 -13.72 8.56
CA THR A 382 11.18 -13.47 7.71
C THR A 382 11.28 -11.98 7.36
N ASN A 383 12.49 -11.45 7.36
CA ASN A 383 12.75 -10.03 7.10
C ASN A 383 13.01 -9.75 5.60
N PHE A 384 13.06 -8.48 5.24
CA PHE A 384 13.25 -8.04 3.85
C PHE A 384 14.57 -8.54 3.22
N GLN A 385 15.65 -8.70 4.00
CA GLN A 385 16.90 -9.26 3.48
C GLN A 385 16.72 -10.74 3.09
N GLN A 386 16.03 -11.52 3.91
CA GLN A 386 15.72 -12.90 3.59
C GLN A 386 14.83 -13.00 2.35
N TRP A 387 13.88 -12.07 2.17
CA TRP A 387 13.08 -11.98 0.97
C TRP A 387 13.91 -11.65 -0.27
N THR A 388 14.84 -10.69 -0.14
CA THR A 388 15.78 -10.35 -1.22
C THR A 388 16.62 -11.55 -1.64
N ASP A 389 17.20 -12.27 -0.67
CA ASP A 389 18.00 -13.46 -0.94
C ASP A 389 17.15 -14.58 -1.57
N ALA A 390 15.92 -14.77 -1.10
CA ALA A 390 14.98 -15.75 -1.64
C ALA A 390 14.55 -15.39 -3.08
N TRP A 391 14.27 -14.12 -3.36
CA TRP A 391 13.92 -13.63 -4.70
C TRP A 391 15.02 -13.93 -5.73
N LEU A 392 16.28 -13.76 -5.36
CA LEU A 392 17.40 -14.10 -6.23
C LEU A 392 17.39 -15.58 -6.63
N THR A 393 16.90 -16.49 -5.79
CA THR A 393 16.79 -17.91 -6.10
C THR A 393 15.66 -18.25 -7.09
N VAL A 394 14.66 -17.37 -7.22
CA VAL A 394 13.56 -17.52 -8.20
C VAL A 394 14.08 -17.24 -9.61
N LYS A 395 14.93 -16.23 -9.74
CA LYS A 395 15.42 -15.75 -11.03
C LYS A 395 16.57 -16.61 -11.61
N GLY A 396 17.31 -17.34 -10.78
CA GLY A 396 18.41 -18.26 -11.15
C GLY A 396 19.77 -17.60 -11.20
#